data_0501b268f62f83399b6f40f53804c0dc
#
_entry.id   0501b268f62f83399b6f40f53804c0dc
#
_cell.length_a   1.000
_cell.length_b   1.000
_cell.length_c   1.000
_cell.angle_alpha   90.00
_cell.angle_beta   90.00
_cell.angle_gamma   90.00
#
_symmetry.space_group_name_H-M   'P 1'
#
loop_
_entity.id
_entity.type
_entity.pdbx_description
1 polymer ?
#
loop_
_entity_poly.entity_id
_entity_poly.type
_entity_poly.pdbx_seq_one_letter_code
_entity_poly.pdbx_strand_id
1 'polypeptide(L)'
;MTRANEEVEALLVEYADLLSITSSDPHKPRAYEKAARAIGGYHADIAGMDEKQLRGIPNVGSSIAQKVDEQLRTGTWLIPAPG
;
A
#
# COMPACT_ATOMS: atom_id res chain seq x y z
N MET A 1 -6.44 -9.17 12.83
CA MET A 1 -5.73 -8.74 11.63
C MET A 1 -5.33 -9.91 10.79
N THR A 2 -5.35 -9.77 9.49
CA THR A 2 -5.04 -10.87 8.59
C THR A 2 -3.61 -10.77 8.10
N ARG A 3 -3.09 -11.89 7.61
CA ARG A 3 -1.74 -11.95 7.09
C ARG A 3 -1.56 -11.03 5.87
N ALA A 4 -2.56 -10.97 5.00
CA ALA A 4 -2.49 -10.10 3.82
C ALA A 4 -2.39 -8.63 4.21
N ASN A 5 -3.17 -8.21 5.21
CA ASN A 5 -3.12 -6.84 5.71
C ASN A 5 -1.73 -6.51 6.26
N GLU A 6 -1.15 -7.40 7.04
CA GLU A 6 0.17 -7.21 7.61
C GLU A 6 1.27 -7.15 6.54
N GLU A 7 1.20 -8.03 5.55
CA GLU A 7 2.18 -8.06 4.47
C GLU A 7 2.12 -6.77 3.64
N VAL A 8 0.92 -6.32 3.30
CA VAL A 8 0.76 -5.10 2.51
C VAL A 8 1.17 -3.89 3.32
N GLU A 9 0.86 -3.87 4.61
CA GLU A 9 1.32 -2.78 5.48
C GLU A 9 2.84 -2.66 5.44
N ALA A 10 3.54 -3.79 5.61
CA ALA A 10 5.00 -3.79 5.58
C ALA A 10 5.55 -3.31 4.24
N LEU A 11 4.95 -3.74 3.15
CA LEU A 11 5.37 -3.33 1.81
C LEU A 11 5.16 -1.85 1.58
N LEU A 12 4.04 -1.31 2.04
CA LEU A 12 3.76 0.12 1.90
C LEU A 12 4.70 0.98 2.74
N VAL A 13 5.02 0.53 3.95
CA VAL A 13 5.99 1.23 4.79
C VAL A 13 7.36 1.24 4.12
N GLU A 14 7.78 0.11 3.58
CA GLU A 14 9.05 0.00 2.87
C GLU A 14 9.09 0.91 1.65
N TYR A 15 8.00 0.97 0.90
CA TYR A 15 7.89 1.86 -0.25
C TYR A 15 7.93 3.33 0.17
N ALA A 16 7.29 3.66 1.29
CA ALA A 16 7.32 5.01 1.83
C ALA A 16 8.74 5.43 2.19
N ASP A 17 9.49 4.54 2.81
CA ASP A 17 10.91 4.81 3.13
C ASP A 17 11.71 5.07 1.88
N LEU A 18 11.51 4.28 0.83
CA LEU A 18 12.18 4.45 -0.45
C LEU A 18 11.86 5.80 -1.06
N LEU A 19 10.59 6.19 -1.04
CA LEU A 19 10.16 7.48 -1.58
C LEU A 19 10.73 8.65 -0.79
N SER A 20 10.92 8.51 0.51
CA SER A 20 11.50 9.57 1.32
C SER A 20 12.95 9.85 0.95
N ILE A 21 13.64 8.85 0.40
CA ILE A 21 15.03 8.98 -0.02
C ILE A 21 15.13 9.46 -1.47
N THR A 22 14.26 8.93 -2.35
CA THR A 22 14.39 9.14 -3.80
C THR A 22 13.52 10.25 -4.36
N SER A 23 12.45 10.63 -3.65
CA SER A 23 11.51 11.64 -4.13
C SER A 23 11.73 12.97 -3.40
N SER A 24 11.62 14.06 -4.16
CA SER A 24 11.66 15.40 -3.58
C SER A 24 10.30 15.83 -3.02
N ASP A 25 9.25 15.07 -3.29
CA ASP A 25 7.90 15.39 -2.83
C ASP A 25 7.64 14.75 -1.46
N PRO A 26 7.51 15.55 -0.39
CA PRO A 26 7.30 15.00 0.95
C PRO A 26 5.91 14.41 1.17
N HIS A 27 4.97 14.68 0.28
CA HIS A 27 3.60 14.20 0.43
C HIS A 27 3.45 12.72 0.08
N LYS A 28 4.23 12.24 -0.88
CA LYS A 28 4.16 10.84 -1.30
C LYS A 28 4.50 9.84 -0.20
N PRO A 29 5.63 9.97 0.50
CA PRO A 29 5.94 9.04 1.58
C PRO A 29 4.87 9.04 2.66
N ARG A 30 4.35 10.21 3.02
CA ARG A 30 3.31 10.33 4.03
C ARG A 30 2.02 9.63 3.61
N ALA A 31 1.64 9.77 2.34
CA ALA A 31 0.45 9.12 1.83
C ALA A 31 0.55 7.60 1.93
N TYR A 32 1.72 7.05 1.61
CA TYR A 32 1.95 5.60 1.70
C TYR A 32 1.99 5.13 3.15
N GLU A 33 2.57 5.92 4.06
CA GLU A 33 2.56 5.59 5.48
C GLU A 33 1.14 5.56 6.05
N LYS A 34 0.33 6.54 5.71
CA LYS A 34 -1.06 6.59 6.16
C LYS A 34 -1.86 5.41 5.61
N ALA A 35 -1.65 5.08 4.34
CA ALA A 35 -2.29 3.93 3.73
C ALA A 35 -1.86 2.63 4.41
N ALA A 36 -0.59 2.50 4.73
CA ALA A 36 -0.08 1.34 5.42
C ALA A 36 -0.77 1.11 6.76
N ARG A 37 -0.88 2.18 7.55
CA ARG A 37 -1.55 2.10 8.85
C ARG A 37 -3.03 1.77 8.70
N ALA A 38 -3.69 2.38 7.71
CA ALA A 38 -5.10 2.13 7.47
C ALA A 38 -5.36 0.67 7.09
N ILE A 39 -4.50 0.11 6.25
CA ILE A 39 -4.62 -1.29 5.83
C ILE A 39 -4.26 -2.24 6.96
N GLY A 40 -3.18 -1.97 7.67
CA GLY A 40 -2.75 -2.82 8.78
C GLY A 40 -3.77 -2.90 9.91
N GLY A 41 -4.49 -1.80 10.16
CA GLY A 41 -5.52 -1.75 11.19
C GLY A 41 -6.94 -1.99 10.68
N TYR A 42 -7.09 -2.31 9.39
CA TYR A 42 -8.42 -2.48 8.81
C TYR A 42 -9.10 -3.73 9.38
N HIS A 43 -10.41 -3.64 9.57
CA HIS A 43 -11.20 -4.69 10.23
C HIS A 43 -11.53 -5.89 9.33
N ALA A 44 -11.25 -5.79 8.04
CA ALA A 44 -11.55 -6.84 7.07
C ALA A 44 -10.28 -7.30 6.36
N ASP A 45 -10.35 -8.52 5.82
CA ASP A 45 -9.25 -9.10 5.06
C ASP A 45 -9.20 -8.48 3.67
N ILE A 46 -8.11 -7.80 3.34
CA ILE A 46 -7.96 -7.15 2.04
C ILE A 46 -7.70 -8.15 0.91
N ALA A 47 -7.35 -9.39 1.22
CA ALA A 47 -7.04 -10.38 0.20
C ALA A 47 -8.24 -10.68 -0.73
N GLY A 48 -9.46 -10.46 -0.23
CA GLY A 48 -10.66 -10.65 -1.05
C GLY A 48 -11.21 -9.38 -1.67
N MET A 49 -10.49 -8.27 -1.55
CA MET A 49 -10.96 -6.98 -2.04
C MET A 49 -10.37 -6.64 -3.41
N ASP A 50 -11.17 -6.01 -4.26
CA ASP A 50 -10.69 -5.49 -5.54
C ASP A 50 -10.23 -4.04 -5.39
N GLU A 51 -9.72 -3.46 -6.48
CA GLU A 51 -9.21 -2.09 -6.47
C GLU A 51 -10.27 -1.09 -5.99
N LYS A 52 -11.51 -1.27 -6.44
CA LYS A 52 -12.61 -0.37 -6.08
C LYS A 52 -12.88 -0.41 -4.59
N GLN A 53 -12.89 -1.60 -4.01
CA GLN A 53 -13.11 -1.78 -2.58
C GLN A 53 -11.93 -1.23 -1.77
N LEU A 54 -10.71 -1.44 -2.26
CA LEU A 54 -9.51 -0.92 -1.61
C LEU A 54 -9.51 0.61 -1.56
N ARG A 55 -10.02 1.27 -2.60
CA ARG A 55 -10.15 2.73 -2.61
C ARG A 55 -11.13 3.24 -1.56
N GLY A 56 -12.02 2.39 -1.08
CA GLY A 56 -12.94 2.74 -0.01
C GLY A 56 -12.29 2.79 1.38
N ILE A 57 -11.08 2.27 1.51
CA ILE A 57 -10.36 2.33 2.78
C ILE A 57 -9.84 3.76 2.97
N PRO A 58 -10.05 4.38 4.15
CA PRO A 58 -9.52 5.72 4.41
C PRO A 58 -8.02 5.79 4.14
N ASN A 59 -7.57 6.87 3.56
CA ASN A 59 -6.17 7.13 3.21
C ASN A 59 -5.60 6.26 2.09
N VAL A 60 -6.42 5.42 1.46
CA VAL A 60 -6.00 4.63 0.31
C VAL A 60 -6.57 5.27 -0.95
N GLY A 61 -5.72 5.97 -1.70
CA GLY A 61 -6.10 6.58 -2.96
C GLY A 61 -6.07 5.59 -4.11
N SER A 62 -6.49 6.02 -5.30
CA SER A 62 -6.55 5.16 -6.47
C SER A 62 -5.20 4.55 -6.85
N SER A 63 -4.13 5.34 -6.75
CA SER A 63 -2.78 4.89 -7.07
C SER A 63 -2.33 3.77 -6.14
N ILE A 64 -2.55 3.94 -4.85
CA ILE A 64 -2.17 2.95 -3.84
C ILE A 64 -3.06 1.71 -3.95
N ALA A 65 -4.35 1.89 -4.15
CA ALA A 65 -5.28 0.78 -4.33
C ALA A 65 -4.88 -0.09 -5.52
N GLN A 66 -4.44 0.54 -6.61
CA GLN A 66 -4.01 -0.17 -7.79
C GLN A 66 -2.78 -1.03 -7.52
N LYS A 67 -1.81 -0.50 -6.78
CA LYS A 67 -0.61 -1.23 -6.41
C LYS A 67 -0.94 -2.41 -5.48
N VAL A 68 -1.81 -2.19 -4.52
CA VAL A 68 -2.22 -3.23 -3.58
C VAL A 68 -2.98 -4.33 -4.30
N ASP A 69 -3.91 -3.96 -5.18
CA ASP A 69 -4.68 -4.92 -5.96
C ASP A 69 -3.76 -5.79 -6.81
N GLU A 70 -2.77 -5.19 -7.45
CA GLU A 70 -1.81 -5.92 -8.26
C GLU A 70 -0.99 -6.88 -7.41
N GLN A 71 -0.55 -6.46 -6.25
CA GLN A 71 0.17 -7.32 -5.32
C GLN A 71 -0.70 -8.53 -4.90
N LEU A 72 -1.96 -8.30 -4.61
CA LEU A 72 -2.86 -9.37 -4.18
C LEU A 72 -3.13 -10.38 -5.29
N ARG A 73 -3.19 -9.90 -6.54
CA ARG A 73 -3.48 -10.78 -7.67
C ARG A 73 -2.27 -11.55 -8.18
N THR A 74 -1.11 -10.89 -8.22
CA THR A 74 0.09 -11.47 -8.83
C THR A 74 1.13 -11.94 -7.84
N GLY A 75 1.03 -11.50 -6.59
CA GLY A 75 2.06 -11.76 -5.60
C GLY A 75 3.33 -10.96 -5.82
N THR A 76 3.32 -10.03 -6.77
CA THR A 76 4.49 -9.24 -7.12
C THR A 76 4.27 -7.78 -6.76
N TRP A 77 5.17 -7.19 -6.00
CA TRP A 77 5.11 -5.79 -5.64
C TRP A 77 5.98 -4.99 -6.63
N LEU A 78 5.33 -4.09 -7.37
CA LEU A 78 6.03 -3.26 -8.35
C LEU A 78 6.69 -2.07 -7.67
N ILE A 79 7.78 -2.32 -6.99
CA ILE A 79 8.64 -1.25 -6.51
C ILE A 79 9.63 -0.96 -7.63
N PRO A 80 9.79 0.30 -8.07
CA PRO A 80 10.79 0.63 -9.07
C PRO A 80 12.16 0.20 -8.55
N ALA A 81 12.83 -0.64 -9.30
CA ALA A 81 14.15 -1.10 -8.89
C ALA A 81 15.09 0.10 -8.75
N PRO A 82 15.84 0.20 -7.67
CA PRO A 82 16.85 1.25 -7.57
C PRO A 82 17.95 1.00 -8.57
N GLY A 83 18.15 1.92 -9.39
CA GLY A 83 19.24 1.95 -10.33
C GLY A 83 19.11 1.25 -11.59
#